data_b2be79739cba1f80c7d7e13b25f0e075
#
_entry.id   b2be79739cba1f80c7d7e13b25f0e075
#
_cell.length_a   1.000
_cell.length_b   1.000
_cell.length_c   1.000
_cell.angle_alpha   90.00
_cell.angle_beta   90.00
_cell.angle_gamma   90.00
#
_symmetry.space_group_name_H-M   'P 1'
#
loop_
_entity.id
_entity.type
_entity.pdbx_description
1 polymer ?
#
loop_
_entity_poly.entity_id
_entity_poly.type
_entity_poly.pdbx_seq_one_letter_code
_entity_poly.pdbx_strand_id
1 'polypeptide(L)'
;MAAYCSGSSGSGALTQLIAQGALDAYLSQNATFTFWKVRYNKHTNFAMESIGQPFNTAVAFGSEAQITLNRNGDLIYYMYVVVDLPGITACDTQKEACAGIAPGGQFPVFMDQSCAPCAKNDEAAIADYIDDGFTEASSGEKQNKLRQAKDRWLRDKYGAGASLECCDDVEDCPDNLCPELGGVWAHWTNDVGQFLVRCARVVVGGSTVDSLYNDFLFMWEELTGKSGRRLTEMIGKRYTRTQLICDSRQRRVLYVPLPFWFTQHSGQALALASLQFHGVQIHVEFERLERCIVVSSPSVVVKNTATACCLAPNDLSACLETTYVYLDNVERDRFATTHYEVLIVQNQAFHMQTTNSQVRMQLNFNHPVLELIWGVRRQCHEKCNNWFNYSGIDNRDPVVSAALYLNNQSRFSSKPGTWFRLVQPYQHHSNIPDCFIYVYSFALHPEDASPSGSCNMSRIDHVDLNLQLQDGLGKEQVSVMVFARNWNVLRFREGLAGLAFAN
;
A
#
# COMPACT_ATOMS: atom_id res chain seq x y z
N MET A 1 -1.17 -54.88 -15.96
CA MET A 1 -2.02 -53.76 -16.46
C MET A 1 -3.41 -54.21 -16.96
N ALA A 2 -3.94 -55.32 -16.53
CA ALA A 2 -5.25 -55.80 -17.00
C ALA A 2 -6.31 -55.95 -15.87
N ALA A 3 -6.06 -55.40 -14.70
CA ALA A 3 -6.95 -55.53 -13.54
C ALA A 3 -7.76 -54.26 -13.19
N TYR A 4 -7.65 -53.19 -14.02
CA TYR A 4 -8.36 -51.90 -13.77
C TYR A 4 -9.59 -51.69 -14.67
N CYS A 5 -9.95 -52.67 -15.51
CA CYS A 5 -11.13 -52.59 -16.36
C CYS A 5 -12.19 -53.62 -15.96
N SER A 6 -12.35 -53.92 -14.68
CA SER A 6 -13.56 -54.60 -14.21
C SER A 6 -14.67 -53.52 -14.16
N GLY A 7 -15.56 -53.57 -15.14
CA GLY A 7 -16.70 -52.69 -15.22
C GLY A 7 -17.51 -52.74 -13.94
N SER A 8 -17.33 -51.74 -13.07
CA SER A 8 -18.26 -51.51 -11.97
C SER A 8 -19.60 -51.16 -12.59
N SER A 9 -20.59 -51.97 -12.34
CA SER A 9 -21.96 -51.73 -12.75
C SER A 9 -22.37 -50.33 -12.22
N GLY A 10 -22.93 -49.47 -13.07
CA GLY A 10 -23.43 -48.14 -12.69
C GLY A 10 -24.58 -48.15 -11.67
N SER A 11 -24.80 -49.25 -10.98
CA SER A 11 -25.86 -49.44 -9.99
C SER A 11 -25.74 -48.48 -8.81
N GLY A 12 -24.53 -48.16 -8.32
CA GLY A 12 -24.31 -47.19 -7.25
C GLY A 12 -24.67 -45.74 -7.68
N ALA A 13 -24.32 -45.36 -8.90
CA ALA A 13 -24.68 -44.06 -9.46
C ALA A 13 -26.19 -43.91 -9.66
N LEU A 14 -26.85 -44.99 -10.14
CA LEU A 14 -28.32 -45.00 -10.27
C LEU A 14 -29.00 -44.95 -8.89
N THR A 15 -28.47 -45.65 -7.89
CA THR A 15 -28.96 -45.59 -6.51
C THR A 15 -28.85 -44.16 -5.95
N GLN A 16 -27.76 -43.47 -6.20
CA GLN A 16 -27.57 -42.05 -5.80
C GLN A 16 -28.63 -41.15 -6.45
N LEU A 17 -28.94 -41.33 -7.73
CA LEU A 17 -29.95 -40.53 -8.43
C LEU A 17 -31.38 -40.80 -7.94
N ILE A 18 -31.68 -42.01 -7.47
CA ILE A 18 -33.01 -42.39 -6.96
C ILE A 18 -33.17 -42.03 -5.50
N ALA A 19 -32.10 -41.99 -4.71
CA ALA A 19 -32.10 -41.66 -3.29
C ALA A 19 -32.33 -40.16 -3.08
N GLN A 20 -33.57 -39.67 -3.27
CA GLN A 20 -33.96 -38.30 -3.10
C GLN A 20 -34.98 -38.15 -1.97
N GLY A 21 -34.75 -37.22 -1.06
CA GLY A 21 -35.67 -36.83 -0.01
C GLY A 21 -36.27 -35.45 -0.25
N ALA A 22 -37.05 -34.96 0.71
CA ALA A 22 -37.68 -33.62 0.61
C ALA A 22 -36.65 -32.45 0.53
N LEU A 23 -35.51 -32.62 1.19
CA LEU A 23 -34.41 -31.62 1.14
C LEU A 23 -33.76 -31.60 -0.23
N ASP A 24 -33.53 -32.78 -0.83
CA ASP A 24 -32.95 -32.87 -2.17
C ASP A 24 -33.89 -32.28 -3.22
N ALA A 25 -35.19 -32.46 -3.09
CA ALA A 25 -36.20 -31.82 -3.95
C ALA A 25 -36.13 -30.30 -3.83
N TYR A 26 -35.98 -29.76 -2.63
CA TYR A 26 -35.79 -28.31 -2.41
C TYR A 26 -34.54 -27.78 -3.08
N LEU A 27 -33.42 -28.49 -2.99
CA LEU A 27 -32.13 -28.09 -3.57
C LEU A 27 -32.06 -28.22 -5.09
N SER A 28 -32.82 -29.16 -5.67
CA SER A 28 -32.82 -29.45 -7.11
C SER A 28 -33.95 -28.79 -7.88
N GLN A 29 -34.97 -28.26 -7.20
CA GLN A 29 -36.11 -27.60 -7.82
C GLN A 29 -35.68 -26.28 -8.47
N ASN A 30 -36.06 -26.06 -9.73
CA ASN A 30 -35.69 -24.87 -10.51
C ASN A 30 -34.14 -24.67 -10.61
N ALA A 31 -33.41 -25.76 -10.78
CA ALA A 31 -31.97 -25.74 -10.84
C ALA A 31 -31.44 -24.76 -11.89
N THR A 32 -30.55 -23.86 -11.46
CA THR A 32 -29.85 -22.90 -12.33
C THR A 32 -28.57 -23.46 -12.93
N PHE A 33 -28.06 -24.54 -12.37
CA PHE A 33 -26.84 -25.25 -12.81
C PHE A 33 -27.19 -26.67 -13.27
N THR A 34 -26.57 -27.13 -14.33
CA THR A 34 -26.62 -28.52 -14.80
C THR A 34 -25.20 -28.98 -15.14
N PHE A 35 -24.93 -30.30 -15.02
CA PHE A 35 -23.61 -30.86 -15.24
C PHE A 35 -23.00 -30.50 -16.61
N TRP A 36 -23.79 -30.50 -17.66
CA TRP A 36 -23.30 -30.32 -19.04
C TRP A 36 -23.62 -28.96 -19.67
N LYS A 37 -24.49 -28.19 -19.06
CA LYS A 37 -24.90 -26.89 -19.58
C LYS A 37 -24.01 -25.79 -19.01
N VAL A 38 -23.15 -25.23 -19.85
CA VAL A 38 -22.32 -24.06 -19.52
C VAL A 38 -23.06 -22.79 -19.89
N ARG A 39 -23.06 -21.80 -18.99
CA ARG A 39 -23.53 -20.44 -19.30
C ARG A 39 -22.40 -19.71 -20.00
N TYR A 40 -22.63 -19.27 -21.22
CA TYR A 40 -21.73 -18.38 -21.94
C TYR A 40 -22.19 -16.93 -21.77
N ASN A 41 -21.32 -16.08 -21.19
CA ASN A 41 -21.54 -14.66 -21.19
C ASN A 41 -21.12 -14.11 -22.56
N LYS A 42 -22.02 -13.42 -23.25
CA LYS A 42 -21.72 -12.66 -24.45
C LYS A 42 -21.14 -11.32 -24.05
N HIS A 43 -20.12 -10.86 -24.74
CA HIS A 43 -19.48 -9.57 -24.52
C HIS A 43 -19.55 -8.70 -25.79
N THR A 44 -19.48 -7.39 -25.61
CA THR A 44 -19.29 -6.43 -26.70
C THR A 44 -17.83 -6.42 -27.15
N ASN A 45 -17.55 -5.99 -28.36
CA ASN A 45 -16.18 -5.87 -28.83
C ASN A 45 -15.52 -4.63 -28.20
N PHE A 46 -14.37 -4.83 -27.62
CA PHE A 46 -13.52 -3.76 -27.08
C PHE A 46 -12.05 -4.10 -27.29
N ALA A 47 -11.21 -3.08 -27.33
CA ALA A 47 -9.76 -3.21 -27.32
C ALA A 47 -9.16 -2.36 -26.22
N MET A 48 -8.00 -2.75 -25.70
CA MET A 48 -7.28 -2.03 -24.65
C MET A 48 -5.85 -1.75 -25.13
N GLU A 49 -5.38 -0.53 -24.84
CA GLU A 49 -4.01 -0.12 -25.12
C GLU A 49 -3.47 0.72 -23.96
N SER A 50 -2.24 0.44 -23.53
CA SER A 50 -1.56 1.21 -22.51
C SER A 50 -0.67 2.25 -23.16
N ILE A 51 -0.87 3.53 -22.84
CA ILE A 51 -0.18 4.66 -23.46
C ILE A 51 0.50 5.49 -22.37
N GLY A 52 1.83 5.61 -22.46
CA GLY A 52 2.63 6.48 -21.60
C GLY A 52 2.55 7.93 -22.07
N GLN A 53 2.29 8.84 -21.15
CA GLN A 53 2.23 10.28 -21.40
C GLN A 53 3.18 11.02 -20.44
N PRO A 54 4.04 11.91 -20.94
CA PRO A 54 4.87 12.75 -20.08
C PRO A 54 4.01 13.78 -19.35
N PHE A 55 4.43 14.19 -18.15
CA PHE A 55 3.81 15.28 -17.44
C PHE A 55 4.01 16.61 -18.18
N ASN A 56 3.04 17.51 -18.07
CA ASN A 56 3.10 18.84 -18.70
C ASN A 56 4.07 19.77 -17.99
N THR A 57 4.34 19.52 -16.72
CA THR A 57 5.27 20.25 -15.86
C THR A 57 6.52 19.44 -15.59
N ALA A 58 7.61 20.10 -15.25
CA ALA A 58 8.86 19.43 -14.90
C ALA A 58 8.66 18.55 -13.65
N VAL A 59 9.16 17.31 -13.73
CA VAL A 59 9.15 16.35 -12.64
C VAL A 59 10.43 16.51 -11.82
N ALA A 60 10.28 16.69 -10.51
CA ALA A 60 11.40 16.73 -9.58
C ALA A 60 10.94 16.25 -8.20
N PHE A 61 11.88 15.83 -7.36
CA PHE A 61 11.57 15.56 -5.95
C PHE A 61 11.05 16.83 -5.26
N GLY A 62 9.94 16.71 -4.52
CA GLY A 62 9.30 17.82 -3.83
C GLY A 62 8.47 18.76 -4.73
N SER A 63 8.25 18.41 -5.99
CA SER A 63 7.42 19.18 -6.93
C SER A 63 6.04 18.56 -7.14
N GLU A 64 5.11 19.37 -7.63
CA GLU A 64 3.82 18.91 -8.16
C GLU A 64 3.90 18.84 -9.69
N ALA A 65 3.61 17.66 -10.22
CA ALA A 65 3.52 17.42 -11.65
C ALA A 65 2.05 17.27 -12.08
N GLN A 66 1.71 17.91 -13.19
CA GLN A 66 0.36 17.90 -13.76
C GLN A 66 0.37 17.30 -15.15
N ILE A 67 -0.69 16.57 -15.47
CA ILE A 67 -0.93 16.07 -16.82
C ILE A 67 -2.41 16.19 -17.16
N THR A 68 -2.70 16.68 -18.36
CA THR A 68 -4.04 16.60 -18.94
C THR A 68 -4.09 15.34 -19.81
N LEU A 69 -5.03 14.46 -19.49
CA LEU A 69 -5.17 13.20 -20.20
C LEU A 69 -5.61 13.43 -21.64
N ASN A 70 -4.90 12.82 -22.58
CA ASN A 70 -5.26 12.85 -23.97
C ASN A 70 -6.50 11.98 -24.24
N ARG A 71 -7.28 12.32 -25.24
CA ARG A 71 -8.46 11.55 -25.64
C ARG A 71 -8.09 10.50 -26.69
N ASN A 72 -7.21 9.58 -26.32
CA ASN A 72 -6.76 8.53 -27.22
C ASN A 72 -7.78 7.40 -27.36
N GLY A 73 -8.61 7.16 -26.33
CA GLY A 73 -9.63 6.13 -26.31
C GLY A 73 -10.97 6.64 -25.73
N ASP A 74 -11.95 5.75 -25.63
CA ASP A 74 -13.30 6.06 -25.18
C ASP A 74 -13.43 6.04 -23.66
N LEU A 75 -12.75 5.08 -23.00
CA LEU A 75 -12.72 4.95 -21.55
C LEU A 75 -11.28 4.87 -21.05
N ILE A 76 -11.09 5.17 -19.74
CA ILE A 76 -9.85 4.93 -19.00
C ILE A 76 -10.12 3.88 -17.93
N TYR A 77 -9.21 2.90 -17.80
CA TYR A 77 -9.34 1.84 -16.82
C TYR A 77 -8.14 1.76 -15.86
N TYR A 78 -6.96 1.32 -16.27
CA TYR A 78 -5.79 1.29 -15.38
C TYR A 78 -4.93 2.53 -15.51
N MET A 79 -4.27 2.89 -14.42
CA MET A 79 -3.38 4.04 -14.36
C MET A 79 -2.20 3.76 -13.43
N TYR A 80 -0.99 4.07 -13.92
CA TYR A 80 0.25 3.91 -13.18
C TYR A 80 1.09 5.18 -13.28
N VAL A 81 1.70 5.59 -12.17
CA VAL A 81 2.83 6.52 -12.24
C VAL A 81 4.07 5.66 -12.47
N VAL A 82 4.69 5.83 -13.62
CA VAL A 82 5.95 5.17 -13.97
C VAL A 82 7.07 6.09 -13.55
N VAL A 83 7.87 5.66 -12.60
CA VAL A 83 8.96 6.43 -12.01
C VAL A 83 10.27 5.79 -12.38
N ASP A 84 11.18 6.59 -12.93
CA ASP A 84 12.54 6.21 -13.21
C ASP A 84 13.47 6.78 -12.15
N LEU A 85 13.88 5.92 -11.22
CA LEU A 85 14.77 6.27 -10.12
C LEU A 85 16.22 6.07 -10.53
N PRO A 86 17.09 7.06 -10.34
CA PRO A 86 18.51 6.89 -10.56
C PRO A 86 19.12 5.90 -9.55
N GLY A 87 20.18 5.21 -9.96
CA GLY A 87 21.01 4.49 -9.03
C GLY A 87 21.78 5.45 -8.12
N ILE A 88 21.93 5.08 -6.84
CA ILE A 88 22.62 5.90 -5.85
C ILE A 88 23.80 5.17 -5.20
N THR A 89 24.85 5.92 -4.89
CA THR A 89 26.02 5.45 -4.14
C THR A 89 26.35 6.40 -3.01
N ALA A 90 26.89 5.87 -1.94
CA ALA A 90 27.32 6.63 -0.79
C ALA A 90 28.84 6.91 -0.86
N CYS A 91 29.26 8.13 -0.57
CA CYS A 91 30.64 8.55 -0.45
C CYS A 91 30.90 9.22 0.90
N ASP A 92 32.06 8.97 1.49
CA ASP A 92 32.47 9.65 2.72
C ASP A 92 33.07 11.02 2.37
N THR A 93 32.52 12.09 2.94
CA THR A 93 33.05 13.47 2.71
C THR A 93 34.49 13.66 3.13
N GLN A 94 35.01 12.84 4.02
CA GLN A 94 36.41 12.97 4.49
C GLN A 94 37.43 12.39 3.51
N LYS A 95 37.00 11.53 2.56
CA LYS A 95 37.94 10.82 1.65
C LYS A 95 37.89 11.31 0.20
N GLU A 96 36.78 11.90 -0.24
CA GLU A 96 36.63 12.38 -1.62
C GLU A 96 35.96 13.74 -1.66
N ALA A 97 36.71 14.78 -1.92
CA ALA A 97 36.11 16.09 -2.24
C ALA A 97 35.31 15.97 -3.52
N CYS A 98 33.97 16.17 -3.41
CA CYS A 98 33.14 16.45 -4.57
C CYS A 98 33.63 17.78 -5.16
N ALA A 99 34.42 17.72 -6.19
CA ALA A 99 34.97 18.92 -6.84
C ALA A 99 33.80 19.75 -7.38
N GLY A 100 33.49 20.88 -6.74
CA GLY A 100 32.82 22.00 -7.37
C GLY A 100 31.41 22.34 -6.93
N ILE A 101 30.80 21.74 -5.90
CA ILE A 101 29.49 22.18 -5.40
C ILE A 101 29.57 22.37 -3.88
N ALA A 102 29.20 23.61 -3.45
CA ALA A 102 29.04 23.90 -2.04
C ALA A 102 28.05 22.91 -1.39
N PRO A 103 28.24 22.48 -0.14
CA PRO A 103 27.35 21.60 0.58
C PRO A 103 26.01 22.32 0.88
N GLY A 104 25.15 22.37 -0.12
CA GLY A 104 23.81 22.95 -0.02
C GLY A 104 22.77 21.85 0.08
N GLY A 105 22.69 21.21 1.21
CA GLY A 105 21.70 20.18 1.46
C GLY A 105 22.29 19.14 2.41
N GLN A 106 22.38 19.46 3.69
CA GLN A 106 22.56 18.41 4.69
C GLN A 106 21.29 17.56 4.66
N PHE A 107 21.41 16.34 4.11
CA PHE A 107 20.40 15.31 4.36
C PHE A 107 20.29 15.13 5.87
N PRO A 108 19.09 15.23 6.46
CA PRO A 108 18.94 14.93 7.86
C PRO A 108 19.32 13.48 8.07
N VAL A 109 20.42 13.30 8.73
CA VAL A 109 20.91 12.02 9.16
C VAL A 109 20.21 11.67 10.42
N PHE A 110 19.52 10.60 10.39
CA PHE A 110 18.91 10.05 11.57
C PHE A 110 19.11 8.55 11.64
N MET A 111 20.28 8.18 12.18
CA MET A 111 20.39 6.95 12.93
C MET A 111 20.39 7.35 14.42
N ASP A 112 19.22 7.62 14.94
CA ASP A 112 19.03 7.48 16.38
C ASP A 112 19.10 5.97 16.66
N GLN A 113 19.99 5.56 17.53
CA GLN A 113 20.16 4.18 17.97
C GLN A 113 18.87 3.57 18.54
N SER A 114 17.86 4.40 18.85
CA SER A 114 16.53 4.01 19.31
C SER A 114 15.60 3.53 18.21
N CYS A 115 15.90 3.77 16.94
CA CYS A 115 15.01 3.41 15.81
C CYS A 115 15.38 2.11 15.09
N ALA A 116 16.57 1.62 15.29
CA ALA A 116 16.97 0.32 14.83
C ALA A 116 16.97 -0.64 16.02
N PRO A 117 16.29 -1.79 15.94
CA PRO A 117 16.71 -2.93 16.72
C PRO A 117 18.04 -3.41 16.16
N CYS A 118 19.07 -2.55 16.17
CA CYS A 118 20.44 -2.91 15.87
C CYS A 118 21.06 -3.41 17.16
N ALA A 119 21.15 -4.70 17.27
CA ALA A 119 21.64 -5.53 18.34
C ALA A 119 23.09 -5.31 18.79
N LYS A 120 23.67 -4.11 18.68
CA LYS A 120 25.00 -3.86 19.24
C LYS A 120 25.02 -3.84 20.77
N ASN A 121 23.89 -3.54 21.41
CA ASN A 121 23.78 -3.58 22.86
C ASN A 121 23.20 -4.90 23.39
N ASP A 122 22.75 -5.79 22.51
CA ASP A 122 22.14 -7.07 22.89
C ASP A 122 23.09 -8.26 22.73
N GLU A 123 24.31 -8.07 22.20
CA GLU A 123 25.29 -9.17 22.08
C GLU A 123 25.65 -9.78 23.45
N ALA A 124 25.70 -8.98 24.51
CA ALA A 124 25.90 -9.47 25.87
C ALA A 124 24.69 -10.26 26.38
N ALA A 125 23.47 -9.80 26.11
CA ALA A 125 22.24 -10.48 26.50
C ALA A 125 21.98 -11.74 25.66
N ILE A 126 22.43 -11.78 24.42
CA ILE A 126 22.41 -12.97 23.57
C ILE A 126 23.47 -13.99 24.03
N ALA A 127 24.65 -13.53 24.45
CA ALA A 127 25.69 -14.39 24.99
C ALA A 127 25.23 -15.08 26.30
N ASP A 128 24.61 -14.36 27.21
CA ASP A 128 24.05 -14.93 28.45
C ASP A 128 22.94 -15.97 28.19
N TYR A 129 22.09 -15.75 27.17
CA TYR A 129 21.03 -16.69 26.79
C TYR A 129 21.59 -17.97 26.12
N ILE A 130 22.77 -17.92 25.54
CA ILE A 130 23.43 -19.01 24.81
C ILE A 130 24.29 -19.87 25.71
N ASP A 131 24.82 -19.33 26.81
CA ASP A 131 25.81 -20.00 27.66
C ASP A 131 25.25 -21.17 28.50
N ASP A 132 23.93 -21.27 28.63
CA ASP A 132 23.26 -22.30 29.44
C ASP A 132 23.14 -23.70 28.80
N GLY A 133 23.82 -24.01 27.67
CA GLY A 133 23.65 -25.35 27.09
C GLY A 133 24.61 -25.86 26.02
N PHE A 134 25.74 -25.24 25.74
CA PHE A 134 26.50 -25.59 24.54
C PHE A 134 28.00 -25.93 24.73
N THR A 135 28.32 -27.02 25.39
CA THR A 135 29.72 -27.42 25.59
C THR A 135 30.27 -28.46 24.61
N GLU A 136 29.45 -29.14 23.80
CA GLU A 136 29.95 -30.23 22.93
C GLU A 136 29.30 -30.26 21.52
N ALA A 137 29.79 -29.44 20.59
CA ALA A 137 29.42 -29.53 19.18
C ALA A 137 30.56 -29.08 18.26
N SER A 138 30.60 -29.62 17.02
CA SER A 138 31.56 -29.21 15.98
C SER A 138 31.36 -27.74 15.58
N SER A 139 32.39 -27.06 15.04
CA SER A 139 32.33 -25.63 14.74
C SER A 139 31.19 -25.21 13.81
N GLY A 140 30.83 -26.06 12.82
CA GLY A 140 29.71 -25.78 11.91
C GLY A 140 28.35 -26.01 12.54
N GLU A 141 28.19 -27.00 13.43
CA GLU A 141 26.97 -27.22 14.18
C GLU A 141 26.75 -26.13 15.23
N LYS A 142 27.82 -25.62 15.84
CA LYS A 142 27.75 -24.49 16.77
C LYS A 142 27.23 -23.24 16.09
N GLN A 143 27.70 -22.92 14.88
CA GLN A 143 27.21 -21.77 14.12
C GLN A 143 25.74 -21.89 13.73
N ASN A 144 25.30 -23.07 13.27
CA ASN A 144 23.88 -23.28 12.93
C ASN A 144 22.96 -23.23 14.14
N LYS A 145 23.37 -23.78 15.27
CA LYS A 145 22.62 -23.73 16.52
C LYS A 145 22.59 -22.31 17.10
N LEU A 146 23.71 -21.57 16.98
CA LEU A 146 23.80 -20.16 17.37
C LEU A 146 22.85 -19.30 16.53
N ARG A 147 22.80 -19.52 15.21
CA ARG A 147 21.88 -18.84 14.29
C ARG A 147 20.42 -19.12 14.66
N GLN A 148 20.06 -20.39 14.88
CA GLN A 148 18.70 -20.77 15.29
C GLN A 148 18.31 -20.22 16.66
N ALA A 149 19.23 -20.14 17.62
CA ALA A 149 18.99 -19.55 18.93
C ALA A 149 18.79 -18.03 18.84
N LYS A 150 19.61 -17.35 18.03
CA LYS A 150 19.47 -15.91 17.73
C LYS A 150 18.15 -15.60 17.04
N ASP A 151 17.73 -16.40 16.04
CA ASP A 151 16.45 -16.25 15.35
C ASP A 151 15.25 -16.50 16.27
N ARG A 152 15.37 -17.43 17.21
CA ARG A 152 14.34 -17.72 18.21
C ARG A 152 14.22 -16.56 19.19
N TRP A 153 15.34 -16.08 19.73
CA TRP A 153 15.39 -14.95 20.66
C TRP A 153 14.81 -13.67 20.05
N LEU A 154 15.13 -13.39 18.78
CA LEU A 154 14.55 -12.24 18.06
C LEU A 154 13.06 -12.38 17.84
N ARG A 155 12.58 -13.56 17.49
CA ARG A 155 11.15 -13.83 17.35
C ARG A 155 10.40 -13.70 18.68
N ASP A 156 11.02 -14.14 19.77
CA ASP A 156 10.44 -14.05 21.11
C ASP A 156 10.45 -12.61 21.64
N LYS A 157 11.50 -11.83 21.32
CA LYS A 157 11.64 -10.44 21.81
C LYS A 157 10.93 -9.42 20.94
N TYR A 158 10.89 -9.62 19.61
CA TYR A 158 10.42 -8.61 18.63
C TYR A 158 9.29 -9.09 17.72
N GLY A 159 8.81 -10.32 17.87
CA GLY A 159 7.69 -10.88 17.11
C GLY A 159 8.09 -11.60 15.82
N ALA A 160 7.12 -12.32 15.23
CA ALA A 160 7.30 -13.09 13.99
C ALA A 160 7.53 -12.15 12.81
N GLY A 161 8.75 -11.95 12.39
CA GLY A 161 9.18 -11.04 11.31
C GLY A 161 10.49 -10.34 11.63
N ALA A 162 10.93 -10.35 12.89
CA ALA A 162 12.28 -9.95 13.24
C ALA A 162 13.25 -11.05 12.81
N SER A 163 14.05 -10.82 11.79
CA SER A 163 15.16 -11.68 11.42
C SER A 163 16.47 -10.95 11.60
N LEU A 164 17.49 -11.70 12.02
CA LEU A 164 18.88 -11.25 12.04
C LEU A 164 19.48 -11.24 10.62
N GLU A 165 18.69 -11.19 9.57
CA GLU A 165 19.19 -11.03 8.19
C GLU A 165 19.88 -9.66 7.98
N CYS A 166 20.58 -9.22 8.98
CA CYS A 166 21.76 -8.42 8.79
C CYS A 166 22.89 -9.42 8.55
N CYS A 167 23.30 -9.64 7.31
CA CYS A 167 24.67 -9.90 6.98
C CYS A 167 25.19 -11.31 6.67
N ASP A 168 24.40 -12.36 6.72
CA ASP A 168 25.00 -13.68 6.45
C ASP A 168 24.65 -14.30 5.07
N ASP A 169 23.75 -13.71 4.29
CA ASP A 169 23.45 -14.18 2.93
C ASP A 169 24.06 -13.25 1.87
N VAL A 170 25.39 -13.28 1.78
CA VAL A 170 26.17 -12.68 0.67
C VAL A 170 25.94 -13.44 -0.65
N GLU A 171 25.24 -14.58 -0.63
CA GLU A 171 25.12 -15.47 -1.78
C GLU A 171 24.11 -14.98 -2.84
N ASP A 172 23.19 -14.08 -2.53
CA ASP A 172 22.19 -13.59 -3.49
C ASP A 172 22.48 -12.20 -4.09
N CYS A 173 23.63 -11.59 -3.76
CA CYS A 173 24.06 -10.35 -4.42
C CYS A 173 25.00 -10.70 -5.57
N PRO A 174 24.69 -10.28 -6.83
CA PRO A 174 25.60 -10.52 -7.93
C PRO A 174 26.99 -9.92 -7.61
N ASP A 175 28.00 -10.69 -7.88
CA ASP A 175 29.40 -10.51 -7.55
C ASP A 175 29.86 -9.05 -7.45
N ASN A 176 30.42 -8.68 -6.28
CA ASN A 176 31.11 -7.42 -5.97
C ASN A 176 30.26 -6.14 -5.79
N LEU A 177 28.94 -6.21 -5.69
CA LEU A 177 28.07 -5.03 -5.55
C LEU A 177 27.69 -4.68 -4.09
N CYS A 178 27.84 -5.62 -3.14
CA CYS A 178 27.56 -5.37 -1.73
C CYS A 178 28.82 -4.95 -0.99
N PRO A 179 28.84 -3.80 -0.29
CA PRO A 179 29.96 -3.45 0.55
C PRO A 179 30.04 -4.38 1.77
N GLU A 180 31.25 -4.83 2.11
CA GLU A 180 31.49 -5.37 3.42
C GLU A 180 30.99 -4.41 4.51
N LEU A 181 30.32 -4.92 5.51
CA LEU A 181 29.51 -4.22 6.53
C LEU A 181 30.24 -3.25 7.46
N GLY A 182 31.34 -2.67 7.04
CA GLY A 182 32.07 -1.58 7.71
C GLY A 182 32.11 -0.27 6.91
N GLY A 183 31.42 -0.21 5.76
CA GLY A 183 31.49 0.93 4.84
C GLY A 183 30.31 1.91 4.98
N VAL A 184 30.46 3.03 4.32
CA VAL A 184 29.43 4.06 4.14
C VAL A 184 28.41 3.57 3.12
N TRP A 185 27.11 3.62 3.44
CA TRP A 185 26.05 3.16 2.55
C TRP A 185 24.88 4.15 2.51
N ALA A 186 24.15 4.10 1.41
CA ALA A 186 22.87 4.78 1.23
C ALA A 186 21.93 3.87 0.44
N HIS A 187 20.63 3.98 0.71
CA HIS A 187 19.62 3.30 -0.06
C HIS A 187 18.33 4.14 -0.12
N TRP A 188 17.48 3.87 -1.10
CA TRP A 188 16.13 4.39 -1.14
C TRP A 188 15.32 3.82 0.03
N THR A 189 14.38 4.61 0.56
CA THR A 189 13.44 4.11 1.56
C THR A 189 12.70 2.88 1.03
N ASN A 190 12.29 1.99 1.91
CA ASN A 190 11.51 0.82 1.49
C ASN A 190 10.15 1.25 0.95
N ASP A 191 9.60 0.52 -0.03
CA ASP A 191 8.37 0.88 -0.75
C ASP A 191 8.43 2.28 -1.37
N VAL A 192 9.61 2.67 -1.86
CA VAL A 192 9.89 4.02 -2.35
C VAL A 192 8.90 4.47 -3.44
N GLY A 193 8.40 3.57 -4.27
CA GLY A 193 7.41 3.89 -5.30
C GLY A 193 6.13 4.47 -4.73
N GLN A 194 5.54 3.83 -3.72
CA GLN A 194 4.33 4.34 -3.07
C GLN A 194 4.62 5.58 -2.23
N PHE A 195 5.76 5.59 -1.52
CA PHE A 195 6.11 6.73 -0.67
C PHE A 195 6.38 7.99 -1.49
N LEU A 196 7.01 7.86 -2.65
CA LEU A 196 7.36 8.98 -3.54
C LEU A 196 6.12 9.73 -4.03
N VAL A 197 4.99 9.04 -4.27
CA VAL A 197 3.71 9.65 -4.63
C VAL A 197 3.03 10.17 -3.36
N ARG A 198 3.42 11.37 -2.91
CA ARG A 198 2.87 12.00 -1.70
C ARG A 198 1.36 12.15 -1.76
N CYS A 199 0.86 12.64 -2.89
CA CYS A 199 -0.56 12.80 -3.15
C CYS A 199 -0.81 12.71 -4.66
N ALA A 200 -1.81 11.94 -5.08
CA ALA A 200 -2.30 11.90 -6.44
C ALA A 200 -3.76 12.34 -6.47
N ARG A 201 -4.11 13.30 -7.30
CA ARG A 201 -5.47 13.87 -7.42
C ARG A 201 -6.01 13.74 -8.82
N VAL A 202 -7.29 13.37 -8.92
CA VAL A 202 -8.06 13.42 -10.17
C VAL A 202 -8.90 14.69 -10.17
N VAL A 203 -8.73 15.51 -11.19
CA VAL A 203 -9.45 16.77 -11.39
C VAL A 203 -10.26 16.66 -12.68
N VAL A 204 -11.56 16.86 -12.62
CA VAL A 204 -12.46 16.86 -13.77
C VAL A 204 -13.15 18.22 -13.85
N GLY A 205 -13.00 18.90 -14.98
CA GLY A 205 -13.59 20.22 -15.18
C GLY A 205 -13.16 21.26 -14.14
N GLY A 206 -11.93 21.16 -13.62
CA GLY A 206 -11.38 22.06 -12.60
C GLY A 206 -11.76 21.73 -11.16
N SER A 207 -12.59 20.70 -10.93
CA SER A 207 -12.96 20.26 -9.60
C SER A 207 -12.22 18.95 -9.23
N THR A 208 -11.61 18.91 -8.05
CA THR A 208 -11.00 17.69 -7.53
C THR A 208 -12.09 16.67 -7.20
N VAL A 209 -11.99 15.49 -7.80
CA VAL A 209 -12.95 14.41 -7.59
C VAL A 209 -12.47 13.44 -6.52
N ASP A 210 -11.20 13.03 -6.55
CA ASP A 210 -10.62 12.11 -5.56
C ASP A 210 -9.15 12.44 -5.31
N SER A 211 -8.65 12.05 -4.13
CA SER A 211 -7.27 12.26 -3.69
C SER A 211 -6.74 11.03 -3.00
N LEU A 212 -5.60 10.53 -3.46
CA LEU A 212 -4.89 9.39 -2.90
C LEU A 212 -3.61 9.87 -2.22
N TYR A 213 -3.34 9.37 -1.04
CA TYR A 213 -2.14 9.69 -0.26
C TYR A 213 -1.23 8.47 -0.16
N ASN A 214 0.08 8.68 0.00
CA ASN A 214 1.07 7.60 0.10
C ASN A 214 0.75 6.59 1.20
N ASP A 215 0.41 7.05 2.40
CA ASP A 215 0.02 6.16 3.51
C ASP A 215 -1.23 5.34 3.15
N PHE A 216 -2.21 5.95 2.44
CA PHE A 216 -3.39 5.23 1.96
C PHE A 216 -3.03 4.18 0.89
N LEU A 217 -2.15 4.52 -0.06
CA LEU A 217 -1.70 3.58 -1.09
C LEU A 217 -1.10 2.31 -0.47
N PHE A 218 -0.24 2.50 0.52
CA PHE A 218 0.37 1.39 1.26
C PHE A 218 -0.67 0.58 2.04
N MET A 219 -1.51 1.24 2.86
CA MET A 219 -2.53 0.56 3.67
C MET A 219 -3.53 -0.20 2.81
N TRP A 220 -3.93 0.39 1.69
CA TRP A 220 -4.86 -0.24 0.75
C TRP A 220 -4.27 -1.48 0.09
N GLU A 221 -3.00 -1.42 -0.33
CA GLU A 221 -2.31 -2.59 -0.89
C GLU A 221 -2.20 -3.74 0.13
N GLU A 222 -1.83 -3.42 1.36
CA GLU A 222 -1.72 -4.43 2.43
C GLU A 222 -3.07 -5.08 2.77
N LEU A 223 -4.19 -4.36 2.66
CA LEU A 223 -5.55 -4.87 2.91
C LEU A 223 -6.13 -5.66 1.74
N THR A 224 -5.89 -5.20 0.50
CA THR A 224 -6.51 -5.76 -0.71
C THR A 224 -5.59 -6.64 -1.53
N GLY A 225 -4.31 -6.68 -1.17
CA GLY A 225 -3.28 -7.45 -1.86
C GLY A 225 -3.61 -8.93 -1.87
N LYS A 226 -3.87 -9.49 -3.05
CA LYS A 226 -4.15 -10.92 -3.20
C LYS A 226 -2.85 -11.73 -3.12
N SER A 227 -2.88 -12.84 -2.39
CA SER A 227 -1.76 -13.78 -2.34
C SER A 227 -1.31 -14.15 -3.78
N GLY A 228 -0.01 -14.00 -4.03
CA GLY A 228 0.60 -14.24 -5.35
C GLY A 228 0.56 -13.05 -6.33
N ARG A 229 -0.03 -11.91 -5.96
CA ARG A 229 -0.04 -10.66 -6.75
C ARG A 229 0.48 -9.47 -5.95
N ARG A 230 1.58 -9.66 -5.23
CA ARG A 230 2.19 -8.57 -4.47
C ARG A 230 2.92 -7.61 -5.39
N LEU A 231 2.81 -6.31 -5.10
CA LEU A 231 3.44 -5.25 -5.90
C LEU A 231 4.95 -5.08 -5.64
N THR A 232 5.59 -5.98 -4.88
CA THR A 232 6.96 -5.85 -4.35
C THR A 232 7.98 -5.26 -5.35
N GLU A 233 8.08 -5.86 -6.55
CA GLU A 233 9.00 -5.37 -7.59
C GLU A 233 8.56 -4.03 -8.18
N MET A 234 7.25 -3.85 -8.35
CA MET A 234 6.68 -2.66 -8.99
C MET A 234 6.92 -1.39 -8.17
N ILE A 235 6.91 -1.50 -6.83
CA ILE A 235 7.01 -0.37 -5.91
C ILE A 235 8.38 -0.26 -5.21
N GLY A 236 9.27 -1.23 -5.43
CA GLY A 236 10.60 -1.24 -4.82
C GLY A 236 10.61 -1.74 -3.37
N LYS A 237 9.66 -2.59 -2.97
CA LYS A 237 9.60 -3.22 -1.64
C LYS A 237 10.64 -4.31 -1.51
N ARG A 238 11.40 -4.31 -0.40
CA ARG A 238 12.37 -5.33 -0.07
C ARG A 238 12.24 -5.73 1.39
N TYR A 239 12.69 -6.94 1.69
CA TYR A 239 12.56 -7.50 3.04
C TYR A 239 13.84 -7.30 3.86
N THR A 240 14.97 -7.06 3.21
CA THR A 240 16.26 -6.89 3.89
C THR A 240 16.96 -5.58 3.49
N ARG A 241 17.72 -5.02 4.42
CA ARG A 241 18.52 -3.80 4.15
C ARG A 241 19.57 -4.03 3.07
N THR A 242 20.19 -5.21 3.05
CA THR A 242 21.19 -5.57 2.04
C THR A 242 20.60 -5.52 0.64
N GLN A 243 19.40 -6.10 0.45
CA GLN A 243 18.67 -6.01 -0.82
C GLN A 243 18.38 -4.56 -1.21
N LEU A 244 17.94 -3.72 -0.26
CA LEU A 244 17.69 -2.29 -0.50
C LEU A 244 18.97 -1.56 -0.95
N ILE A 245 20.11 -1.82 -0.32
CA ILE A 245 21.40 -1.20 -0.67
C ILE A 245 21.84 -1.66 -2.07
N CYS A 246 21.79 -2.97 -2.35
CA CYS A 246 22.19 -3.51 -3.65
C CYS A 246 21.31 -2.97 -4.78
N ASP A 247 20.01 -3.00 -4.58
CA ASP A 247 19.03 -2.51 -5.57
C ASP A 247 19.13 -1.01 -5.80
N SER A 248 19.39 -0.24 -4.76
CA SER A 248 19.51 1.22 -4.85
C SER A 248 20.71 1.69 -5.67
N ARG A 249 21.72 0.84 -5.88
CA ARG A 249 22.88 1.17 -6.73
C ARG A 249 22.58 1.16 -8.22
N GLN A 250 21.50 0.52 -8.62
CA GLN A 250 21.08 0.40 -10.01
C GLN A 250 19.92 1.34 -10.31
N ARG A 251 19.90 1.88 -11.51
CA ARG A 251 18.72 2.59 -12.02
C ARG A 251 17.53 1.64 -12.10
N ARG A 252 16.37 2.07 -11.61
CA ARG A 252 15.16 1.24 -11.58
C ARG A 252 13.95 1.99 -12.09
N VAL A 253 13.14 1.30 -12.86
CA VAL A 253 11.83 1.77 -13.27
C VAL A 253 10.78 1.13 -12.36
N LEU A 254 10.00 1.95 -11.69
CA LEU A 254 8.92 1.53 -10.80
C LEU A 254 7.57 1.86 -11.42
N TYR A 255 6.59 1.00 -11.18
CA TYR A 255 5.21 1.15 -11.66
C TYR A 255 4.29 1.25 -10.45
N VAL A 256 3.87 2.46 -10.11
CA VAL A 256 3.02 2.73 -8.95
C VAL A 256 1.57 2.79 -9.38
N PRO A 257 0.74 1.79 -9.05
CA PRO A 257 -0.67 1.82 -9.40
C PRO A 257 -1.40 2.88 -8.58
N LEU A 258 -2.33 3.59 -9.24
CA LEU A 258 -3.21 4.56 -8.60
C LEU A 258 -4.61 3.96 -8.48
N PRO A 259 -5.04 3.49 -7.29
CA PRO A 259 -6.31 2.82 -7.09
C PRO A 259 -7.50 3.79 -7.01
N PHE A 260 -7.64 4.68 -8.00
CA PHE A 260 -8.86 5.48 -8.14
C PHE A 260 -10.08 4.60 -8.41
N TRP A 261 -11.29 5.10 -8.20
CA TRP A 261 -12.52 4.33 -8.39
C TRP A 261 -12.61 3.64 -9.75
N PHE A 262 -12.17 4.32 -10.82
CA PHE A 262 -12.27 3.82 -12.19
C PHE A 262 -11.27 2.71 -12.52
N THR A 263 -10.24 2.50 -11.68
CA THR A 263 -9.26 1.44 -11.88
C THR A 263 -9.61 0.14 -11.15
N GLN A 264 -10.58 0.18 -10.25
CA GLN A 264 -10.95 -0.96 -9.41
C GLN A 264 -11.91 -1.93 -10.11
N HIS A 265 -12.86 -1.40 -10.88
CA HIS A 265 -13.85 -2.21 -11.58
C HIS A 265 -14.12 -1.67 -12.99
N SER A 266 -14.21 -2.56 -13.99
CA SER A 266 -14.41 -2.18 -15.40
C SER A 266 -15.71 -1.37 -15.64
N GLY A 267 -16.76 -1.66 -14.89
CA GLY A 267 -18.04 -0.92 -14.96
C GLY A 267 -17.99 0.51 -14.41
N GLN A 268 -16.90 0.88 -13.74
CA GLN A 268 -16.67 2.23 -13.21
C GLN A 268 -15.59 2.98 -14.01
N ALA A 269 -15.15 2.43 -15.16
CA ALA A 269 -14.16 3.07 -16.03
C ALA A 269 -14.56 4.50 -16.38
N LEU A 270 -13.59 5.42 -16.39
CA LEU A 270 -13.85 6.85 -16.63
C LEU A 270 -14.10 7.10 -18.13
N ALA A 271 -15.31 7.49 -18.48
CA ALA A 271 -15.73 7.68 -19.85
C ALA A 271 -15.27 9.04 -20.39
N LEU A 272 -14.18 9.04 -21.17
CA LEU A 272 -13.73 10.22 -21.90
C LEU A 272 -14.66 10.59 -23.06
N ALA A 273 -15.33 9.61 -23.66
CA ALA A 273 -16.31 9.83 -24.71
C ALA A 273 -17.47 10.75 -24.26
N SER A 274 -17.80 10.73 -22.95
CA SER A 274 -18.85 11.58 -22.38
C SER A 274 -18.36 12.99 -22.00
N LEU A 275 -17.05 13.26 -22.02
CA LEU A 275 -16.45 14.51 -21.57
C LEU A 275 -16.03 15.37 -22.78
N GLN A 276 -16.95 16.04 -23.44
CA GLN A 276 -16.63 16.86 -24.60
C GLN A 276 -15.97 18.19 -24.20
N PHE A 277 -16.44 18.82 -23.14
CA PHE A 277 -16.03 20.14 -22.72
C PHE A 277 -15.14 20.15 -21.47
N HIS A 278 -15.18 19.12 -20.64
CA HIS A 278 -14.33 18.98 -19.48
C HIS A 278 -13.07 18.16 -19.81
N GLY A 279 -11.90 18.68 -19.45
CA GLY A 279 -10.65 17.92 -19.44
C GLY A 279 -10.53 17.13 -18.15
N VAL A 280 -9.85 16.01 -18.20
CA VAL A 280 -9.41 15.25 -17.03
C VAL A 280 -7.94 15.53 -16.80
N GLN A 281 -7.60 15.95 -15.59
CA GLN A 281 -6.22 16.21 -15.20
C GLN A 281 -5.86 15.31 -14.02
N ILE A 282 -4.63 14.83 -14.05
CA ILE A 282 -4.02 14.13 -12.92
C ILE A 282 -2.91 15.01 -12.37
N HIS A 283 -2.97 15.28 -11.09
CA HIS A 283 -1.95 16.00 -10.36
C HIS A 283 -1.23 15.03 -9.44
N VAL A 284 0.09 14.98 -9.51
CA VAL A 284 0.92 14.12 -8.66
C VAL A 284 1.92 14.99 -7.92
N GLU A 285 1.82 15.02 -6.61
CA GLU A 285 2.82 15.64 -5.74
C GLU A 285 3.88 14.60 -5.40
N PHE A 286 5.13 14.87 -5.73
CA PHE A 286 6.25 14.02 -5.37
C PHE A 286 6.82 14.40 -4.01
N GLU A 287 7.27 13.41 -3.26
CA GLU A 287 7.89 13.62 -1.97
C GLU A 287 9.31 14.21 -2.12
N ARG A 288 9.80 14.87 -1.08
CA ARG A 288 11.13 15.50 -1.06
C ARG A 288 12.22 14.46 -1.04
N LEU A 289 13.34 14.78 -1.70
CA LEU A 289 14.47 13.88 -1.83
C LEU A 289 15.01 13.39 -0.49
N GLU A 290 15.13 14.29 0.50
CA GLU A 290 15.68 13.99 1.83
C GLU A 290 14.86 12.92 2.58
N ARG A 291 13.57 12.84 2.29
CA ARG A 291 12.67 11.87 2.91
C ARG A 291 12.67 10.51 2.21
N CYS A 292 13.20 10.45 0.98
CA CYS A 292 13.23 9.23 0.18
C CYS A 292 14.51 8.41 0.37
N ILE A 293 15.53 8.92 1.08
CA ILE A 293 16.85 8.30 1.20
C ILE A 293 17.17 8.01 2.65
N VAL A 294 17.77 6.87 2.88
CA VAL A 294 18.35 6.45 4.18
C VAL A 294 19.86 6.34 4.02
N VAL A 295 20.61 6.92 4.94
CA VAL A 295 22.07 6.95 4.92
C VAL A 295 22.67 6.38 6.20
N SER A 296 23.89 5.82 6.12
CA SER A 296 24.56 5.20 7.28
C SER A 296 25.13 6.20 8.29
N SER A 297 25.40 7.44 7.89
CA SER A 297 26.02 8.47 8.72
C SER A 297 25.72 9.87 8.19
N PRO A 298 25.75 10.91 9.07
CA PRO A 298 25.58 12.32 8.69
C PRO A 298 26.59 12.82 7.65
N SER A 299 27.76 12.24 7.66
CA SER A 299 28.84 12.65 6.78
C SER A 299 28.75 12.07 5.36
N VAL A 300 27.70 11.29 5.09
CA VAL A 300 27.54 10.63 3.78
C VAL A 300 27.01 11.61 2.75
N VAL A 301 27.68 11.70 1.62
CA VAL A 301 27.18 12.33 0.41
C VAL A 301 26.62 11.27 -0.51
N VAL A 302 25.40 11.46 -1.00
CA VAL A 302 24.76 10.56 -1.94
C VAL A 302 25.02 11.05 -3.35
N LYS A 303 25.57 10.19 -4.20
CA LYS A 303 25.84 10.46 -5.61
C LYS A 303 24.95 9.65 -6.51
N ASN A 304 24.56 10.24 -7.62
CA ASN A 304 23.92 9.52 -8.74
C ASN A 304 24.98 8.65 -9.45
N THR A 305 24.74 7.36 -9.59
CA THR A 305 25.67 6.41 -10.18
C THR A 305 25.98 6.69 -11.65
N ALA A 306 25.01 7.23 -12.39
CA ALA A 306 25.15 7.50 -13.82
C ALA A 306 26.00 8.74 -14.11
N THR A 307 25.84 9.80 -13.29
CA THR A 307 26.52 11.09 -13.51
C THR A 307 27.75 11.26 -12.63
N ALA A 308 27.92 10.41 -11.62
CA ALA A 308 28.92 10.53 -10.55
C ALA A 308 28.87 11.88 -9.80
N CYS A 309 27.83 12.70 -10.04
CA CYS A 309 27.56 13.95 -9.36
C CYS A 309 26.71 13.73 -8.10
N CYS A 310 26.66 14.73 -7.22
CA CYS A 310 25.73 14.70 -6.10
C CYS A 310 24.29 14.58 -6.62
N LEU A 311 23.50 13.73 -5.95
CA LEU A 311 22.10 13.52 -6.32
C LEU A 311 21.32 14.83 -6.15
N ALA A 312 20.56 15.21 -7.18
CA ALA A 312 19.82 16.44 -7.23
C ALA A 312 18.30 16.18 -7.34
N PRO A 313 17.45 17.10 -6.89
CA PRO A 313 15.98 16.96 -7.02
C PRO A 313 15.51 16.71 -8.47
N ASN A 314 16.23 17.22 -9.46
CA ASN A 314 15.89 17.07 -10.89
C ASN A 314 16.35 15.73 -11.49
N ASP A 315 16.99 14.86 -10.72
CA ASP A 315 17.39 13.53 -11.19
C ASP A 315 16.20 12.54 -11.27
N LEU A 316 15.02 12.96 -10.82
CA LEU A 316 13.79 12.21 -10.92
C LEU A 316 13.18 12.36 -12.32
N SER A 317 12.83 11.24 -12.94
CA SER A 317 12.03 11.23 -14.16
C SER A 317 10.77 10.38 -13.94
N ALA A 318 9.62 10.87 -14.39
CA ALA A 318 8.38 10.11 -14.33
C ALA A 318 7.46 10.42 -15.50
N CYS A 319 6.59 9.47 -15.82
CA CYS A 319 5.48 9.63 -16.75
C CYS A 319 4.23 8.93 -16.21
N LEU A 320 3.09 9.24 -16.78
CA LEU A 320 1.84 8.58 -16.45
C LEU A 320 1.51 7.55 -17.54
N GLU A 321 1.37 6.29 -17.15
CA GLU A 321 0.90 5.24 -18.06
C GLU A 321 -0.58 4.98 -17.78
N THR A 322 -1.38 5.13 -18.84
CA THR A 322 -2.84 5.03 -18.75
C THR A 322 -3.34 4.01 -19.77
N THR A 323 -4.15 3.07 -19.31
CA THR A 323 -4.80 2.09 -20.18
C THR A 323 -6.12 2.64 -20.71
N TYR A 324 -6.15 2.88 -22.01
CA TYR A 324 -7.34 3.30 -22.75
C TYR A 324 -8.11 2.10 -23.24
N VAL A 325 -9.43 2.23 -23.24
CA VAL A 325 -10.35 1.22 -23.78
C VAL A 325 -11.09 1.83 -24.97
N TYR A 326 -11.06 1.12 -26.08
CA TYR A 326 -11.77 1.45 -27.32
C TYR A 326 -13.04 0.63 -27.40
N LEU A 327 -14.17 1.28 -27.62
CA LEU A 327 -15.50 0.67 -27.65
C LEU A 327 -16.01 0.55 -29.09
N ASP A 328 -16.97 -0.33 -29.27
CA ASP A 328 -17.77 -0.38 -30.50
C ASP A 328 -18.64 0.88 -30.64
N ASN A 329 -18.98 1.25 -31.88
CA ASN A 329 -19.70 2.48 -32.21
C ASN A 329 -21.02 2.63 -31.40
N VAL A 330 -21.75 1.54 -31.23
CA VAL A 330 -23.05 1.57 -30.51
C VAL A 330 -22.85 1.96 -29.03
N GLU A 331 -21.82 1.44 -28.37
CA GLU A 331 -21.51 1.80 -26.99
C GLU A 331 -20.93 3.20 -26.86
N ARG A 332 -20.03 3.57 -27.78
CA ARG A 332 -19.46 4.93 -27.87
C ARG A 332 -20.55 5.99 -28.00
N ASP A 333 -21.50 5.80 -28.94
CA ASP A 333 -22.60 6.71 -29.15
C ASP A 333 -23.49 6.82 -27.90
N ARG A 334 -23.70 5.72 -27.20
CA ARG A 334 -24.43 5.71 -25.95
C ARG A 334 -23.75 6.56 -24.88
N PHE A 335 -22.43 6.42 -24.68
CA PHE A 335 -21.67 7.24 -23.72
C PHE A 335 -21.66 8.72 -24.14
N ALA A 336 -21.61 9.03 -25.43
CA ALA A 336 -21.57 10.39 -25.93
C ALA A 336 -22.92 11.14 -25.81
N THR A 337 -24.04 10.43 -25.90
CA THR A 337 -25.38 11.04 -26.01
C THR A 337 -26.24 10.91 -24.76
N THR A 338 -26.01 9.88 -23.94
CA THR A 338 -26.86 9.58 -22.80
C THR A 338 -26.37 10.33 -21.55
N HIS A 339 -27.34 10.90 -20.80
CA HIS A 339 -27.07 11.38 -19.44
C HIS A 339 -27.07 10.20 -18.47
N TYR A 340 -26.03 10.08 -17.67
CA TYR A 340 -25.95 9.00 -16.69
C TYR A 340 -25.16 9.42 -15.45
N GLU A 341 -25.28 8.61 -14.41
CA GLU A 341 -24.60 8.78 -13.15
C GLU A 341 -23.78 7.53 -12.86
N VAL A 342 -22.58 7.73 -12.33
CA VAL A 342 -21.68 6.66 -11.89
C VAL A 342 -21.48 6.79 -10.40
N LEU A 343 -21.73 5.71 -9.67
CA LEU A 343 -21.38 5.62 -8.26
C LEU A 343 -19.88 5.45 -8.14
N ILE A 344 -19.23 6.34 -7.41
CA ILE A 344 -17.79 6.38 -7.22
C ILE A 344 -17.42 6.24 -5.75
N VAL A 345 -16.23 5.73 -5.49
CA VAL A 345 -15.61 5.75 -4.16
C VAL A 345 -14.57 6.85 -4.11
N GLN A 346 -14.62 7.66 -3.07
CA GLN A 346 -13.66 8.73 -2.80
C GLN A 346 -12.93 8.46 -1.48
N ASN A 347 -11.76 9.06 -1.33
CA ASN A 347 -10.96 8.96 -0.12
C ASN A 347 -10.85 10.31 0.57
N GLN A 348 -11.06 10.32 1.87
CA GLN A 348 -10.85 11.47 2.74
C GLN A 348 -9.76 11.12 3.76
N ALA A 349 -8.92 12.08 4.12
CA ALA A 349 -7.82 11.89 5.05
C ALA A 349 -7.92 12.85 6.23
N PHE A 350 -7.58 12.37 7.41
CA PHE A 350 -7.41 13.16 8.61
C PHE A 350 -6.06 12.80 9.25
N HIS A 351 -5.28 13.81 9.59
CA HIS A 351 -3.97 13.66 10.23
C HIS A 351 -3.91 14.44 11.51
N MET A 352 -3.37 13.84 12.55
CA MET A 352 -3.16 14.48 13.85
C MET A 352 -1.82 14.05 14.43
N GLN A 353 -1.10 15.01 15.01
CA GLN A 353 0.09 14.72 15.81
C GLN A 353 -0.23 14.93 17.28
N THR A 354 0.23 14.01 18.11
CA THR A 354 -0.04 14.04 19.55
C THR A 354 1.10 13.44 20.35
N THR A 355 1.19 13.86 21.62
CA THR A 355 2.09 13.28 22.62
C THR A 355 1.29 12.59 23.75
N ASN A 356 -0.04 12.53 23.61
CA ASN A 356 -0.91 11.96 24.63
C ASN A 356 -1.12 10.45 24.41
N SER A 357 -1.15 9.68 25.47
CA SER A 357 -1.50 8.25 25.41
C SER A 357 -3.01 8.02 25.19
N GLN A 358 -3.84 8.97 25.59
CA GLN A 358 -5.27 8.98 25.29
C GLN A 358 -5.54 10.03 24.23
N VAL A 359 -5.98 9.59 23.07
CA VAL A 359 -6.20 10.44 21.90
C VAL A 359 -7.68 10.46 21.57
N ARG A 360 -8.28 11.64 21.56
CA ARG A 360 -9.63 11.84 21.05
C ARG A 360 -9.56 12.66 19.79
N MET A 361 -10.08 12.12 18.69
CA MET A 361 -10.08 12.75 17.38
C MET A 361 -11.51 12.98 16.93
N GLN A 362 -11.88 14.22 16.69
CA GLN A 362 -13.11 14.56 16.01
C GLN A 362 -12.87 14.46 14.49
N LEU A 363 -13.51 13.51 13.86
CA LEU A 363 -13.39 13.24 12.44
C LEU A 363 -14.45 14.05 11.67
N ASN A 364 -14.00 14.97 10.83
CA ASN A 364 -14.89 15.81 10.01
C ASN A 364 -15.01 15.23 8.60
N PHE A 365 -15.44 13.96 8.51
CA PHE A 365 -15.69 13.30 7.24
C PHE A 365 -17.13 13.54 6.77
N ASN A 366 -17.30 13.55 5.46
CA ASN A 366 -18.58 13.73 4.81
C ASN A 366 -19.00 12.47 4.05
N HIS A 367 -20.23 12.47 3.54
CA HIS A 367 -20.81 11.43 2.69
C HIS A 367 -21.02 10.07 3.39
N PRO A 368 -21.65 9.11 2.72
CA PRO A 368 -21.80 7.74 3.21
C PRO A 368 -20.45 7.01 3.22
N VAL A 369 -19.85 6.86 4.41
CA VAL A 369 -18.55 6.21 4.62
C VAL A 369 -18.72 4.71 4.68
N LEU A 370 -17.90 3.96 3.92
CA LEU A 370 -17.87 2.51 3.89
C LEU A 370 -17.05 1.96 5.06
N GLU A 371 -15.88 2.57 5.26
CA GLU A 371 -14.90 2.11 6.25
C GLU A 371 -13.98 3.23 6.70
N LEU A 372 -13.39 3.03 7.86
CA LEU A 372 -12.29 3.82 8.41
C LEU A 372 -11.04 2.93 8.46
N ILE A 373 -9.93 3.44 7.94
CA ILE A 373 -8.62 2.79 7.98
C ILE A 373 -7.67 3.74 8.71
N TRP A 374 -6.92 3.26 9.71
CA TRP A 374 -5.99 4.13 10.42
C TRP A 374 -4.69 3.43 10.80
N GLY A 375 -3.66 4.23 11.00
CA GLY A 375 -2.36 3.84 11.48
C GLY A 375 -1.78 4.86 12.45
N VAL A 376 -0.87 4.40 13.28
CA VAL A 376 -0.13 5.23 14.23
C VAL A 376 1.35 5.10 13.94
N ARG A 377 2.02 6.19 13.60
CA ARG A 377 3.45 6.21 13.30
C ARG A 377 4.21 7.00 14.36
N ARG A 378 5.29 6.44 14.83
CA ARG A 378 6.19 7.07 15.81
C ARG A 378 7.10 8.07 15.13
N GLN A 379 7.42 9.16 15.81
CA GLN A 379 8.36 10.17 15.31
C GLN A 379 9.76 9.60 15.04
N CYS A 380 10.20 8.61 15.81
CA CYS A 380 11.49 7.95 15.57
C CYS A 380 11.52 7.26 14.19
N HIS A 381 10.42 6.62 13.75
CA HIS A 381 10.32 6.02 12.42
C HIS A 381 10.38 7.07 11.31
N GLU A 382 9.74 8.23 11.51
CA GLU A 382 9.82 9.36 10.56
C GLU A 382 11.23 9.91 10.45
N LYS A 383 11.94 10.05 11.59
CA LYS A 383 13.33 10.49 11.61
C LYS A 383 14.30 9.53 10.92
N CYS A 384 13.97 8.25 10.87
CA CYS A 384 14.77 7.22 10.20
C CYS A 384 14.34 6.98 8.74
N ASN A 385 13.40 7.77 8.20
CA ASN A 385 12.79 7.57 6.89
C ASN A 385 12.16 6.17 6.72
N ASN A 386 11.67 5.57 7.82
CA ASN A 386 10.95 4.31 7.83
C ASN A 386 9.43 4.56 7.90
N TRP A 387 8.89 5.04 6.79
CA TRP A 387 7.58 5.68 6.73
C TRP A 387 6.40 4.73 6.93
N PHE A 388 6.49 3.50 6.45
CA PHE A 388 5.40 2.52 6.54
C PHE A 388 5.53 1.58 7.74
N ASN A 389 6.38 1.95 8.70
CA ASN A 389 6.47 1.26 9.97
C ASN A 389 5.48 1.89 10.97
N TYR A 390 4.38 1.21 11.20
CA TYR A 390 3.33 1.60 12.15
C TYR A 390 3.43 0.85 13.48
N SER A 391 4.57 0.24 13.79
CA SER A 391 4.77 -0.49 15.06
C SER A 391 4.89 0.46 16.25
N GLY A 392 4.43 -0.03 17.41
CA GLY A 392 4.66 0.60 18.70
C GLY A 392 6.05 0.31 19.27
N ILE A 393 6.20 0.50 20.56
CA ILE A 393 7.43 0.14 21.31
C ILE A 393 7.57 -1.38 21.29
N ASP A 394 8.80 -1.87 21.12
CA ASP A 394 9.14 -3.30 21.03
C ASP A 394 8.38 -4.05 19.92
N ASN A 395 8.13 -3.38 18.81
CA ASN A 395 7.39 -3.93 17.67
C ASN A 395 6.02 -4.53 18.04
N ARG A 396 5.32 -3.89 19.00
CA ARG A 396 3.98 -4.28 19.45
C ARG A 396 2.91 -3.38 18.85
N ASP A 397 1.64 -3.74 19.10
CA ASP A 397 0.50 -2.90 18.71
C ASP A 397 0.60 -1.52 19.39
N PRO A 398 0.69 -0.40 18.63
CA PRO A 398 0.69 0.95 19.21
C PRO A 398 -0.67 1.32 19.82
N VAL A 399 -1.76 0.73 19.33
CA VAL A 399 -3.13 0.95 19.81
C VAL A 399 -3.54 -0.19 20.75
N VAL A 400 -3.72 0.12 22.02
CA VAL A 400 -4.20 -0.82 23.03
C VAL A 400 -5.69 -1.06 22.86
N SER A 401 -6.47 0.02 22.73
CA SER A 401 -7.91 -0.07 22.50
C SER A 401 -8.43 1.12 21.70
N ALA A 402 -9.56 0.93 21.05
CA ALA A 402 -10.25 1.98 20.30
C ALA A 402 -11.76 1.93 20.56
N ALA A 403 -12.40 3.10 20.49
CA ALA A 403 -13.84 3.26 20.58
C ALA A 403 -14.31 4.37 19.63
N LEU A 404 -15.44 4.15 18.97
CA LEU A 404 -16.05 5.10 18.06
C LEU A 404 -17.37 5.61 18.67
N TYR A 405 -17.54 6.93 18.65
CA TYR A 405 -18.75 7.60 19.10
C TYR A 405 -19.37 8.39 17.96
N LEU A 406 -20.68 8.28 17.82
CA LEU A 406 -21.51 9.00 16.86
C LEU A 406 -22.50 9.86 17.64
N ASN A 407 -22.41 11.18 17.56
CA ASN A 407 -23.22 12.12 18.39
C ASN A 407 -23.20 11.77 19.89
N ASN A 408 -22.01 11.50 20.43
CA ASN A 408 -21.77 11.05 21.82
C ASN A 408 -22.39 9.68 22.17
N GLN A 409 -22.98 8.96 21.22
CA GLN A 409 -23.45 7.58 21.41
C GLN A 409 -22.35 6.61 20.99
N SER A 410 -22.02 5.66 21.87
CA SER A 410 -21.05 4.63 21.55
C SER A 410 -21.57 3.75 20.40
N ARG A 411 -20.83 3.71 19.29
CA ARG A 411 -21.16 2.81 18.17
C ARG A 411 -20.88 1.35 18.53
N PHE A 412 -19.85 1.14 19.33
CA PHE A 412 -19.48 -0.15 19.94
C PHE A 412 -18.72 0.09 21.24
N SER A 413 -18.76 -0.90 22.15
CA SER A 413 -17.92 -0.87 23.36
C SER A 413 -16.44 -0.86 22.99
N SER A 414 -15.59 -0.24 23.82
CA SER A 414 -14.15 -0.23 23.58
C SER A 414 -13.64 -1.64 23.27
N LYS A 415 -12.92 -1.78 22.16
CA LYS A 415 -12.34 -3.03 21.68
C LYS A 415 -10.82 -2.93 21.67
N PRO A 416 -10.10 -4.06 21.92
CA PRO A 416 -8.64 -4.06 21.81
C PRO A 416 -8.18 -3.75 20.38
N GLY A 417 -7.02 -3.12 20.22
CA GLY A 417 -6.43 -2.77 18.92
C GLY A 417 -6.31 -3.98 17.99
N THR A 418 -5.93 -5.13 18.52
CA THR A 418 -5.84 -6.40 17.79
C THR A 418 -7.15 -6.81 17.09
N TRP A 419 -8.32 -6.44 17.66
CA TRP A 419 -9.60 -6.71 17.02
C TRP A 419 -9.76 -5.95 15.70
N PHE A 420 -9.33 -4.68 15.66
CA PHE A 420 -9.38 -3.87 14.44
C PHE A 420 -8.31 -4.26 13.42
N ARG A 421 -7.16 -4.81 13.89
CA ARG A 421 -6.07 -5.23 13.02
C ARG A 421 -6.26 -6.61 12.40
N LEU A 422 -6.90 -7.55 13.13
CA LEU A 422 -7.01 -8.95 12.71
C LEU A 422 -8.45 -9.32 12.33
N VAL A 423 -9.43 -9.05 13.21
CA VAL A 423 -10.80 -9.53 13.03
C VAL A 423 -11.53 -8.75 11.94
N GLN A 424 -11.41 -7.44 11.93
CA GLN A 424 -12.07 -6.61 10.92
C GLN A 424 -11.53 -6.86 9.51
N PRO A 425 -10.22 -6.90 9.24
CA PRO A 425 -9.72 -7.29 7.93
C PRO A 425 -10.11 -8.71 7.53
N TYR A 426 -10.08 -9.67 8.47
CA TYR A 426 -10.51 -11.04 8.18
C TYR A 426 -11.98 -11.12 7.70
N GLN A 427 -12.86 -10.28 8.27
CA GLN A 427 -14.28 -10.29 7.94
C GLN A 427 -14.62 -9.52 6.67
N HIS A 428 -13.86 -8.48 6.34
CA HIS A 428 -14.27 -7.48 5.35
C HIS A 428 -13.29 -7.29 4.19
N HIS A 429 -12.02 -7.71 4.35
CA HIS A 429 -10.97 -7.52 3.35
C HIS A 429 -10.44 -8.82 2.78
N SER A 430 -9.77 -8.70 1.63
CA SER A 430 -9.15 -9.85 0.94
C SER A 430 -7.91 -10.37 1.63
N ASN A 431 -7.23 -9.53 2.46
CA ASN A 431 -6.01 -9.88 3.16
C ASN A 431 -5.99 -9.32 4.58
N ILE A 432 -5.25 -9.98 5.48
CA ILE A 432 -4.95 -9.50 6.82
C ILE A 432 -3.53 -8.93 6.77
N PRO A 433 -3.32 -7.61 7.01
CA PRO A 433 -2.00 -7.00 6.97
C PRO A 433 -1.06 -7.58 8.03
N ASP A 434 0.20 -7.81 7.68
CA ASP A 434 1.26 -8.10 8.64
C ASP A 434 1.68 -6.84 9.43
N CYS A 435 1.34 -5.66 8.92
CA CYS A 435 1.60 -4.35 9.54
C CYS A 435 0.51 -3.97 10.54
N PHE A 436 0.79 -2.96 11.38
CA PHE A 436 -0.15 -2.46 12.39
C PHE A 436 -1.13 -1.45 11.79
N ILE A 437 -1.95 -1.94 10.85
CA ILE A 437 -3.03 -1.22 10.19
C ILE A 437 -4.35 -1.63 10.83
N TYR A 438 -5.18 -0.66 11.17
CA TYR A 438 -6.44 -0.87 11.86
C TYR A 438 -7.59 -0.48 10.95
N VAL A 439 -8.65 -1.27 10.96
CA VAL A 439 -9.83 -1.07 10.12
C VAL A 439 -11.10 -1.17 10.95
N TYR A 440 -12.09 -0.37 10.57
CA TYR A 440 -13.48 -0.56 10.97
C TYR A 440 -14.40 -0.36 9.78
N SER A 441 -15.11 -1.41 9.38
CA SER A 441 -16.01 -1.39 8.24
C SER A 441 -17.46 -1.21 8.66
N PHE A 442 -18.18 -0.30 7.99
CA PHE A 442 -19.63 -0.16 8.04
C PHE A 442 -20.30 -0.97 6.93
N ALA A 443 -19.53 -1.36 5.89
CA ALA A 443 -19.98 -2.19 4.79
C ALA A 443 -19.66 -3.66 5.05
N LEU A 444 -20.40 -4.56 4.43
CA LEU A 444 -20.10 -6.00 4.47
C LEU A 444 -18.89 -6.32 3.59
N HIS A 445 -18.83 -5.73 2.41
CA HIS A 445 -17.78 -5.92 1.40
C HIS A 445 -17.31 -4.56 0.90
N PRO A 446 -16.38 -3.88 1.62
CA PRO A 446 -15.96 -2.53 1.24
C PRO A 446 -15.10 -2.49 -0.02
N GLU A 447 -14.52 -3.62 -0.44
CA GLU A 447 -13.72 -3.72 -1.67
C GLU A 447 -14.57 -3.81 -2.94
N ASP A 448 -15.85 -4.18 -2.81
CA ASP A 448 -16.72 -4.36 -3.96
C ASP A 448 -17.21 -3.02 -4.53
N ALA A 449 -17.38 -2.99 -5.85
CA ALA A 449 -17.98 -1.85 -6.55
C ALA A 449 -19.48 -1.66 -6.27
N SER A 450 -20.11 -2.63 -5.63
CA SER A 450 -21.53 -2.60 -5.27
C SER A 450 -21.72 -2.21 -3.80
N PRO A 451 -22.63 -1.29 -3.47
CA PRO A 451 -22.89 -0.90 -2.10
C PRO A 451 -23.36 -2.07 -1.24
N SER A 452 -22.69 -2.29 -0.11
CA SER A 452 -23.04 -3.35 0.86
C SER A 452 -23.22 -2.83 2.29
N GLY A 453 -23.34 -1.51 2.44
CA GLY A 453 -23.52 -0.81 3.71
C GLY A 453 -22.69 0.47 3.76
N SER A 454 -23.09 1.40 4.61
CA SER A 454 -22.35 2.65 4.85
C SER A 454 -22.90 3.38 6.08
N CYS A 455 -22.13 4.34 6.57
CA CYS A 455 -22.55 5.29 7.60
C CYS A 455 -22.47 6.70 7.03
N ASN A 456 -23.62 7.39 6.91
CA ASN A 456 -23.63 8.74 6.36
C ASN A 456 -23.13 9.76 7.39
N MET A 457 -21.87 10.12 7.30
CA MET A 457 -21.23 11.05 8.23
C MET A 457 -21.67 12.50 8.02
N SER A 458 -22.17 12.88 6.83
CA SER A 458 -22.77 14.20 6.63
C SER A 458 -24.06 14.46 7.45
N ARG A 459 -24.63 13.41 8.06
CA ARG A 459 -25.83 13.50 8.92
C ARG A 459 -25.54 13.33 10.40
N ILE A 460 -24.26 13.24 10.76
CA ILE A 460 -23.78 13.07 12.13
C ILE A 460 -22.92 14.28 12.48
N ASP A 461 -23.34 15.05 13.48
CA ASP A 461 -22.66 16.30 13.82
C ASP A 461 -21.28 16.06 14.45
N HIS A 462 -21.13 14.97 15.22
CA HIS A 462 -19.89 14.63 15.91
C HIS A 462 -19.56 13.17 15.73
N VAL A 463 -18.42 12.90 15.08
CA VAL A 463 -17.81 11.58 14.94
C VAL A 463 -16.48 11.60 15.69
N ASP A 464 -16.40 10.92 16.82
CA ASP A 464 -15.20 10.89 17.65
C ASP A 464 -14.58 9.49 17.65
N LEU A 465 -13.34 9.38 17.18
CA LEU A 465 -12.52 8.20 17.33
C LEU A 465 -11.59 8.39 18.53
N ASN A 466 -11.77 7.56 19.55
CA ASN A 466 -10.96 7.57 20.77
C ASN A 466 -9.99 6.40 20.72
N LEU A 467 -8.70 6.69 20.86
CA LEU A 467 -7.64 5.69 20.89
C LEU A 467 -6.94 5.73 22.27
N GLN A 468 -6.71 4.55 22.84
CA GLN A 468 -5.77 4.36 23.93
C GLN A 468 -4.48 3.82 23.31
N LEU A 469 -3.41 4.60 23.37
CA LEU A 469 -2.10 4.19 22.87
C LEU A 469 -1.33 3.40 23.92
N GLN A 470 -0.33 2.65 23.48
CA GLN A 470 0.58 1.88 24.32
C GLN A 470 1.28 2.79 25.35
N ASP A 471 1.44 2.29 26.56
CA ASP A 471 2.17 3.01 27.61
C ASP A 471 3.61 3.30 27.16
N GLY A 472 4.04 4.54 27.37
CA GLY A 472 5.35 5.03 26.94
C GLY A 472 5.33 5.77 25.60
N LEU A 473 4.39 5.54 24.70
CA LEU A 473 4.24 6.33 23.47
C LEU A 473 3.92 7.81 23.74
N GLY A 474 3.28 8.12 24.85
CA GLY A 474 3.04 9.52 25.27
C GLY A 474 4.30 10.31 25.65
N LYS A 475 5.49 9.72 25.60
CA LYS A 475 6.77 10.41 25.81
C LYS A 475 7.42 10.93 24.53
N GLU A 476 6.93 10.48 23.39
CA GLU A 476 7.36 10.93 22.06
C GLU A 476 6.14 11.41 21.25
N GLN A 477 6.39 12.22 20.23
CA GLN A 477 5.36 12.62 19.30
C GLN A 477 4.99 11.44 18.40
N VAL A 478 3.71 11.20 18.22
CA VAL A 478 3.17 10.20 17.29
C VAL A 478 2.24 10.87 16.29
N SER A 479 2.28 10.40 15.06
CA SER A 479 1.38 10.81 13.97
C SER A 479 0.27 9.79 13.82
N VAL A 480 -0.97 10.21 13.99
CA VAL A 480 -2.15 9.37 13.75
C VAL A 480 -2.77 9.79 12.42
N MET A 481 -2.93 8.84 11.53
CA MET A 481 -3.54 9.02 10.21
C MET A 481 -4.81 8.21 10.14
N VAL A 482 -5.90 8.84 9.72
CA VAL A 482 -7.21 8.19 9.55
C VAL A 482 -7.70 8.48 8.14
N PHE A 483 -8.05 7.43 7.41
CA PHE A 483 -8.62 7.52 6.07
C PHE A 483 -10.06 7.01 6.12
N ALA A 484 -10.95 7.71 5.43
CA ALA A 484 -12.32 7.28 5.22
C ALA A 484 -12.55 7.06 3.73
N ARG A 485 -13.09 5.89 3.39
CA ARG A 485 -13.60 5.63 2.05
C ARG A 485 -15.10 5.86 2.04
N ASN A 486 -15.59 6.66 1.11
CA ASN A 486 -16.99 7.04 1.04
C ASN A 486 -17.55 6.93 -0.37
N TRP A 487 -18.86 6.74 -0.46
CA TRP A 487 -19.58 6.84 -1.71
C TRP A 487 -19.85 8.29 -2.10
N ASN A 488 -19.78 8.56 -3.40
CA ASN A 488 -20.31 9.75 -4.04
C ASN A 488 -20.82 9.40 -5.43
N VAL A 489 -21.42 10.34 -6.12
CA VAL A 489 -21.97 10.16 -7.47
C VAL A 489 -21.31 11.17 -8.40
N LEU A 490 -20.73 10.66 -9.48
CA LEU A 490 -20.22 11.46 -10.59
C LEU A 490 -21.30 11.48 -11.69
N ARG A 491 -21.79 12.68 -12.01
CA ARG A 491 -22.87 12.90 -12.96
C ARG A 491 -22.31 13.40 -14.29
N PHE A 492 -22.70 12.74 -15.38
CA PHE A 492 -22.33 13.11 -16.75
C PHE A 492 -23.56 13.70 -17.46
N ARG A 493 -23.41 14.92 -17.96
CA ARG A 493 -24.48 15.67 -18.64
C ARG A 493 -23.89 16.60 -19.70
N GLU A 494 -24.42 16.51 -20.96
CA GLU A 494 -24.10 17.47 -22.04
C GLU A 494 -22.61 17.70 -22.27
N GLY A 495 -21.80 16.65 -22.19
CA GLY A 495 -20.35 16.76 -22.36
C GLY A 495 -19.57 17.27 -21.14
N LEU A 496 -20.23 17.43 -20.00
CA LEU A 496 -19.68 17.88 -18.73
C LEU A 496 -19.78 16.74 -17.69
N ALA A 497 -18.88 16.75 -16.71
CA ALA A 497 -19.06 15.93 -15.53
C ALA A 497 -18.82 16.76 -14.25
N GLY A 498 -19.50 16.35 -13.18
CA GLY A 498 -19.35 16.97 -11.87
C GLY A 498 -19.89 16.07 -10.76
N LEU A 499 -19.45 16.31 -9.53
CA LEU A 499 -19.95 15.62 -8.37
C LEU A 499 -21.42 16.02 -8.13
N ALA A 500 -22.27 15.02 -7.89
CA ALA A 500 -23.67 15.27 -7.57
C ALA A 500 -23.83 15.85 -6.15
N PHE A 501 -22.91 15.46 -5.26
CA PHE A 501 -22.88 15.94 -3.88
C PHE A 501 -21.52 16.62 -3.65
N ALA A 502 -21.54 17.94 -3.38
CA ALA A 502 -20.34 18.69 -3.02
C ALA A 502 -19.97 18.41 -1.56
N ASN A 503 -18.67 18.56 -1.26
CA ASN A 503 -18.14 18.48 0.10
C ASN A 503 -18.46 19.77 0.88
#